data_dce81c30918468737029dd2ee046e0c2
#
_entry.id   dce81c30918468737029dd2ee046e0c2
#
_cell.length_a   1.000
_cell.length_b   1.000
_cell.length_c   1.000
_cell.angle_alpha   90.00
_cell.angle_beta   90.00
_cell.angle_gamma   90.00
#
_symmetry.space_group_name_H-M   'P 1'
#
loop_
_entity.id
_entity.type
_entity.pdbx_description
1 polymer ?
#
loop_
_entity_poly.entity_id
_entity_poly.type
_entity_poly.pdbx_seq_one_letter_code
_entity_poly.pdbx_strand_id
1 'polypeptide(L)'
;MLRLDMLRYRSGMEGAWGRVYGGRWKYDGNGIGTKENYWAGEAGYDRRYPNNWRAGISLDYRDGKGKYDFGGRGDSKLYALSLYGSKDLTRGAFVDMVVKGGYIKNKFTLYDRGRNQFTGSSTARGYSVAGRYGKRFGTGDFYWQPQIQFTWAHLEPDEYDVSNKSAVMTVKGQSFDSYVARAGIEAGRIGSFGDLYVRAGIAHEFGGRIKASYSAADGGTKETSYDLKDTWGELTVGGTYNLSPVSRIYIDVTRGFGGDWKREWQLNAGFRCEF
;
A
#
# COMPACT_ATOMS: atom_id res chain seq x y z
N MET A 1 2.34 -0.82 -0.48
CA MET A 1 2.76 0.44 -1.13
C MET A 1 3.68 1.18 -0.19
N LEU A 2 4.89 1.57 -0.65
CA LEU A 2 5.80 2.36 0.17
C LEU A 2 5.11 3.68 0.53
N ARG A 3 5.11 4.04 1.83
CA ARG A 3 4.63 5.36 2.23
C ARG A 3 5.72 6.38 1.94
N LEU A 4 5.53 7.17 0.91
CA LEU A 4 6.45 8.24 0.53
C LEU A 4 6.67 9.27 1.64
N ASP A 5 5.74 9.34 2.61
CA ASP A 5 5.85 10.21 3.78
C ASP A 5 7.10 9.95 4.63
N MET A 6 7.50 8.67 4.70
CA MET A 6 8.70 8.26 5.42
C MET A 6 9.99 8.89 4.88
N LEU A 7 9.98 9.32 3.63
CA LEU A 7 11.14 9.93 2.99
C LEU A 7 11.43 11.35 3.52
N ARG A 8 10.48 11.95 4.23
CA ARG A 8 10.54 13.37 4.61
C ARG A 8 11.15 13.66 5.99
N TYR A 9 11.15 12.70 6.88
CA TYR A 9 11.59 12.91 8.26
C TYR A 9 13.07 12.54 8.43
N ARG A 10 13.96 13.14 7.61
CA ARG A 10 15.36 12.73 7.49
C ARG A 10 16.26 13.95 7.45
N SER A 11 17.22 14.02 8.36
CA SER A 11 18.20 15.13 8.47
C SER A 11 19.64 14.71 8.18
N GLY A 12 20.01 13.44 8.45
CA GLY A 12 21.36 12.94 8.31
C GLY A 12 21.81 12.65 6.87
N MET A 13 23.09 12.32 6.70
CA MET A 13 23.69 12.00 5.40
C MET A 13 23.31 10.61 4.93
N GLU A 14 23.37 9.63 5.81
CA GLU A 14 23.04 8.24 5.56
C GLU A 14 22.17 7.72 6.69
N GLY A 15 21.44 6.63 6.47
CA GLY A 15 20.71 6.02 7.56
C GLY A 15 20.01 4.75 7.19
N ALA A 16 19.87 3.90 8.18
CA ALA A 16 19.04 2.72 8.16
C ALA A 16 17.72 3.00 8.86
N TRP A 17 16.67 2.38 8.39
CA TRP A 17 15.35 2.51 8.98
C TRP A 17 14.58 1.21 8.90
N GLY A 18 13.67 1.03 9.82
CA GLY A 18 12.72 -0.06 9.81
C GLY A 18 11.35 0.42 10.23
N ARG A 19 10.32 -0.23 9.75
CA ARG A 19 8.95 -0.03 10.22
C ARG A 19 8.19 -1.33 10.28
N VAL A 20 7.24 -1.36 11.19
CA VAL A 20 6.17 -2.35 11.23
C VAL A 20 4.84 -1.61 11.02
N TYR A 21 3.94 -2.25 10.32
CA TYR A 21 2.60 -1.70 10.15
C TYR A 21 1.58 -2.81 10.06
N GLY A 22 0.38 -2.52 10.52
CA GLY A 22 -0.70 -3.48 10.46
C GLY A 22 -2.03 -2.76 10.40
N GLY A 23 -3.04 -3.48 9.94
CA GLY A 23 -4.32 -2.86 9.73
C GLY A 23 -5.40 -3.82 9.27
N ARG A 24 -6.52 -3.23 8.94
CA ARG A 24 -7.63 -3.91 8.31
C ARG A 24 -8.12 -3.11 7.12
N TRP A 25 -8.38 -3.81 6.06
CA TRP A 25 -9.11 -3.26 4.94
C TRP A 25 -10.28 -4.15 4.55
N LYS A 26 -11.27 -3.54 3.93
CA LYS A 26 -12.51 -4.14 3.50
C LYS A 26 -12.75 -3.78 2.04
N TYR A 27 -13.22 -4.73 1.29
CA TYR A 27 -13.83 -4.51 -0.01
C TYR A 27 -15.29 -4.96 0.06
N ASP A 28 -16.21 -4.14 -0.48
CA ASP A 28 -17.64 -4.37 -0.44
C ASP A 28 -18.26 -3.83 -1.74
N GLY A 29 -17.86 -4.43 -2.83
CA GLY A 29 -18.27 -4.03 -4.17
C GLY A 29 -18.55 -5.23 -5.06
N ASN A 30 -19.30 -5.00 -6.14
CA ASN A 30 -19.65 -6.03 -7.14
C ASN A 30 -20.31 -7.30 -6.57
N GLY A 31 -21.01 -7.19 -5.42
CA GLY A 31 -21.64 -8.33 -4.75
C GLY A 31 -20.67 -9.31 -4.10
N ILE A 32 -19.44 -8.90 -3.87
CA ILE A 32 -18.38 -9.66 -3.20
C ILE A 32 -17.94 -8.87 -1.97
N GLY A 33 -18.03 -9.47 -0.79
CA GLY A 33 -17.50 -8.91 0.44
C GLY A 33 -16.20 -9.61 0.86
N THR A 34 -15.17 -8.82 1.16
CA THR A 34 -13.95 -9.36 1.74
C THR A 34 -13.38 -8.41 2.78
N LYS A 35 -12.79 -8.99 3.83
CA LYS A 35 -12.04 -8.26 4.86
C LYS A 35 -10.71 -8.92 5.07
N GLU A 36 -9.63 -8.16 5.16
CA GLU A 36 -8.31 -8.68 5.43
C GLU A 36 -7.66 -7.92 6.59
N ASN A 37 -7.24 -8.66 7.61
CA ASN A 37 -6.29 -8.17 8.61
C ASN A 37 -4.89 -8.50 8.14
N TYR A 38 -3.97 -7.55 8.25
CA TYR A 38 -2.59 -7.76 7.84
C TYR A 38 -1.62 -7.13 8.81
N TRP A 39 -0.41 -7.65 8.82
CA TRP A 39 0.77 -7.01 9.36
C TRP A 39 1.91 -7.05 8.35
N ALA A 40 2.85 -6.15 8.48
CA ALA A 40 3.97 -6.04 7.58
C ALA A 40 5.20 -5.47 8.29
N GLY A 41 6.36 -5.82 7.77
CA GLY A 41 7.63 -5.24 8.13
C GLY A 41 8.35 -4.73 6.90
N GLU A 42 8.98 -3.59 7.01
CA GLU A 42 9.81 -3.01 5.96
C GLU A 42 11.08 -2.47 6.57
N ALA A 43 12.21 -2.71 5.91
CA ALA A 43 13.50 -2.17 6.30
C ALA A 43 14.22 -1.61 5.09
N GLY A 44 14.97 -0.55 5.27
CA GLY A 44 15.66 0.11 4.20
C GLY A 44 16.88 0.90 4.64
N TYR A 45 17.65 1.25 3.66
CA TYR A 45 18.84 2.09 3.79
C TYR A 45 18.81 3.16 2.70
N ASP A 46 19.26 4.36 3.05
CA ASP A 46 19.40 5.45 2.09
C ASP A 46 20.57 6.37 2.39
N ARG A 47 21.00 7.06 1.36
CA ARG A 47 22.10 8.01 1.38
C ARG A 47 21.68 9.32 0.74
N ARG A 48 22.16 10.42 1.31
CA ARG A 48 22.05 11.76 0.72
C ARG A 48 23.23 12.00 -0.22
N TYR A 49 22.92 12.49 -1.40
CA TYR A 49 23.87 12.84 -2.43
C TYR A 49 23.98 14.36 -2.59
N PRO A 50 25.02 14.85 -3.29
CA PRO A 50 25.08 16.26 -3.70
C PRO A 50 23.76 16.70 -4.38
N ASN A 51 23.46 17.98 -4.34
CA ASN A 51 22.25 18.58 -4.93
C ASN A 51 20.94 18.16 -4.24
N ASN A 52 20.99 17.83 -2.95
CA ASN A 52 19.83 17.50 -2.11
C ASN A 52 19.02 16.27 -2.56
N TRP A 53 19.61 15.39 -3.34
CA TRP A 53 19.03 14.10 -3.62
C TRP A 53 19.29 13.12 -2.46
N ARG A 54 18.28 12.34 -2.14
CA ARG A 54 18.39 11.16 -1.30
C ARG A 54 17.87 9.97 -2.10
N ALA A 55 18.60 8.89 -2.12
CA ALA A 55 18.18 7.64 -2.75
C ALA A 55 18.43 6.47 -1.81
N GLY A 56 17.62 5.44 -1.94
CA GLY A 56 17.69 4.27 -1.08
C GLY A 56 16.97 3.06 -1.65
N ILE A 57 17.11 1.98 -0.89
CA ILE A 57 16.54 0.66 -1.19
C ILE A 57 15.82 0.15 0.04
N SER A 58 14.71 -0.58 -0.14
CA SER A 58 14.00 -1.25 0.96
C SER A 58 13.47 -2.61 0.56
N LEU A 59 13.35 -3.47 1.57
CA LEU A 59 12.68 -4.77 1.50
C LEU A 59 11.39 -4.70 2.31
N ASP A 60 10.34 -5.30 1.79
CA ASP A 60 8.99 -5.30 2.39
C ASP A 60 8.46 -6.74 2.44
N TYR A 61 7.97 -7.12 3.61
CA TYR A 61 7.23 -8.36 3.83
C TYR A 61 5.86 -8.03 4.41
N ARG A 62 4.81 -8.65 3.89
CA ARG A 62 3.46 -8.54 4.42
C ARG A 62 2.82 -9.91 4.52
N ASP A 63 2.08 -10.12 5.61
CA ASP A 63 1.23 -11.29 5.85
C ASP A 63 -0.20 -10.81 6.11
N GLY A 64 -1.17 -11.36 5.40
CA GLY A 64 -2.57 -11.00 5.47
C GLY A 64 -3.46 -12.23 5.67
N LYS A 65 -4.53 -12.05 6.46
CA LYS A 65 -5.56 -13.06 6.68
C LYS A 65 -6.91 -12.51 6.27
N GLY A 66 -7.44 -13.06 5.18
CA GLY A 66 -8.70 -12.66 4.56
C GLY A 66 -9.87 -13.49 5.06
N LYS A 67 -11.03 -12.84 5.10
CA LYS A 67 -12.34 -13.47 5.26
C LYS A 67 -13.19 -13.06 4.07
N TYR A 68 -13.78 -14.05 3.41
CA TYR A 68 -14.67 -13.86 2.27
C TYR A 68 -16.11 -14.14 2.68
N ASP A 69 -17.04 -13.72 1.87
CA ASP A 69 -18.44 -14.05 2.05
C ASP A 69 -18.66 -15.57 2.15
N PHE A 70 -19.79 -15.96 2.72
CA PHE A 70 -20.17 -17.36 2.96
C PHE A 70 -19.19 -18.16 3.83
N GLY A 71 -18.30 -17.49 4.59
CA GLY A 71 -17.39 -18.14 5.53
C GLY A 71 -16.04 -18.53 4.94
N GLY A 72 -15.72 -18.09 3.73
CA GLY A 72 -14.41 -18.30 3.10
C GLY A 72 -13.28 -17.63 3.85
N ARG A 73 -12.06 -18.17 3.69
CA ARG A 73 -10.82 -17.67 4.33
C ARG A 73 -9.68 -17.67 3.32
N GLY A 74 -8.71 -16.78 3.51
CA GLY A 74 -7.50 -16.75 2.72
C GLY A 74 -6.32 -16.20 3.48
N ASP A 75 -5.14 -16.63 3.08
CA ASP A 75 -3.86 -16.13 3.54
C ASP A 75 -3.14 -15.48 2.35
N SER A 76 -2.63 -14.28 2.53
CA SER A 76 -1.85 -13.55 1.53
C SER A 76 -0.46 -13.23 2.04
N LYS A 77 0.56 -13.40 1.21
CA LYS A 77 1.93 -13.02 1.52
C LYS A 77 2.50 -12.19 0.38
N LEU A 78 3.11 -11.07 0.72
CA LEU A 78 3.82 -10.21 -0.24
C LEU A 78 5.29 -10.13 0.16
N TYR A 79 6.15 -10.27 -0.82
CA TYR A 79 7.58 -9.97 -0.73
C TYR A 79 7.89 -8.92 -1.79
N ALA A 80 8.53 -7.84 -1.42
CA ALA A 80 8.83 -6.78 -2.37
C ALA A 80 10.17 -6.10 -2.10
N LEU A 81 10.75 -5.59 -3.18
CA LEU A 81 11.93 -4.74 -3.21
C LEU A 81 11.53 -3.37 -3.74
N SER A 82 12.03 -2.31 -3.13
CA SER A 82 11.82 -0.95 -3.61
C SER A 82 13.11 -0.18 -3.76
N LEU A 83 13.17 0.61 -4.82
CA LEU A 83 14.13 1.68 -5.00
C LEU A 83 13.37 3.00 -4.84
N TYR A 84 13.92 3.94 -4.09
CA TYR A 84 13.25 5.21 -3.88
C TYR A 84 14.22 6.38 -3.90
N GLY A 85 13.68 7.55 -4.21
CA GLY A 85 14.41 8.80 -4.20
C GLY A 85 13.55 9.95 -3.70
N SER A 86 14.20 10.93 -3.11
CA SER A 86 13.59 12.16 -2.63
C SER A 86 14.50 13.34 -2.94
N LYS A 87 13.92 14.46 -3.33
CA LYS A 87 14.64 15.70 -3.54
C LYS A 87 13.92 16.85 -2.87
N ASP A 88 14.64 17.57 -2.02
CA ASP A 88 14.21 18.87 -1.54
C ASP A 88 14.52 19.93 -2.58
N LEU A 89 13.49 20.65 -2.98
CA LEU A 89 13.54 21.75 -3.94
C LEU A 89 13.56 23.08 -3.18
N THR A 90 13.68 24.18 -3.92
CA THR A 90 13.68 25.52 -3.34
C THR A 90 12.30 25.87 -2.71
N ARG A 91 12.33 26.77 -1.72
CA ARG A 91 11.13 27.33 -1.08
C ARG A 91 10.21 26.29 -0.45
N GLY A 92 10.76 25.21 0.13
CA GLY A 92 10.00 24.18 0.84
C GLY A 92 9.26 23.20 -0.06
N ALA A 93 9.44 23.24 -1.37
CA ALA A 93 8.91 22.23 -2.28
C ALA A 93 9.74 20.95 -2.24
N PHE A 94 9.14 19.83 -2.67
CA PHE A 94 9.81 18.55 -2.72
C PHE A 94 9.20 17.60 -3.76
N VAL A 95 10.00 16.64 -4.17
CA VAL A 95 9.57 15.51 -5.00
C VAL A 95 10.07 14.21 -4.37
N ASP A 96 9.18 13.22 -4.30
CA ASP A 96 9.52 11.86 -3.90
C ASP A 96 9.10 10.89 -5.00
N MET A 97 9.88 9.84 -5.19
CA MET A 97 9.63 8.79 -6.17
C MET A 97 9.93 7.43 -5.55
N VAL A 98 9.19 6.41 -5.97
CA VAL A 98 9.45 5.02 -5.62
C VAL A 98 9.10 4.11 -6.79
N VAL A 99 9.97 3.12 -7.01
CA VAL A 99 9.72 1.98 -7.89
C VAL A 99 9.74 0.73 -7.01
N LYS A 100 8.73 -0.09 -7.10
CA LYS A 100 8.58 -1.30 -6.30
C LYS A 100 8.27 -2.49 -7.21
N GLY A 101 9.00 -3.59 -7.05
CA GLY A 101 8.70 -4.88 -7.63
C GLY A 101 8.38 -5.89 -6.53
N GLY A 102 7.44 -6.79 -6.76
CA GLY A 102 7.03 -7.73 -5.73
C GLY A 102 6.37 -8.98 -6.26
N TYR A 103 6.25 -9.93 -5.34
CA TYR A 103 5.66 -11.23 -5.57
C TYR A 103 4.61 -11.50 -4.49
N ILE A 104 3.40 -11.88 -4.92
CA ILE A 104 2.26 -12.13 -4.05
C ILE A 104 1.91 -13.60 -4.12
N LYS A 105 1.71 -14.23 -2.96
CA LYS A 105 1.18 -15.59 -2.81
C LYS A 105 -0.14 -15.51 -2.06
N ASN A 106 -1.15 -16.16 -2.60
CA ASN A 106 -2.44 -16.33 -1.94
C ASN A 106 -2.79 -17.79 -1.81
N LYS A 107 -3.37 -18.18 -0.67
CA LYS A 107 -4.04 -19.46 -0.47
C LYS A 107 -5.43 -19.17 0.05
N PHE A 108 -6.42 -19.85 -0.46
CA PHE A 108 -7.78 -19.56 -0.07
C PHE A 108 -8.67 -20.81 -0.05
N THR A 109 -9.68 -20.72 0.77
CA THR A 109 -10.83 -21.63 0.83
C THR A 109 -12.08 -20.79 0.69
N LEU A 110 -12.88 -21.06 -0.32
CA LEU A 110 -14.12 -20.36 -0.62
C LEU A 110 -15.29 -21.33 -0.47
N TYR A 111 -16.47 -20.78 -0.25
CA TYR A 111 -17.72 -21.54 -0.26
C TYR A 111 -18.71 -20.86 -1.20
N ASP A 112 -19.42 -21.66 -1.98
CA ASP A 112 -20.56 -21.19 -2.76
C ASP A 112 -21.83 -21.07 -1.90
N ARG A 113 -22.92 -20.62 -2.50
CA ARG A 113 -24.23 -20.55 -1.82
C ARG A 113 -24.77 -21.92 -1.38
N GLY A 114 -24.37 -22.99 -2.04
CA GLY A 114 -24.66 -24.37 -1.70
C GLY A 114 -23.73 -24.96 -0.63
N ARG A 115 -22.83 -24.17 -0.06
CA ARG A 115 -21.78 -24.56 0.89
C ARG A 115 -20.77 -25.57 0.33
N ASN A 116 -20.66 -25.69 -0.98
CA ASN A 116 -19.56 -26.45 -1.56
C ASN A 116 -18.25 -25.73 -1.32
N GLN A 117 -17.26 -26.47 -0.83
CA GLN A 117 -15.94 -25.94 -0.53
C GLN A 117 -15.06 -26.00 -1.77
N PHE A 118 -14.38 -24.89 -2.05
CA PHE A 118 -13.37 -24.76 -3.08
C PHE A 118 -12.06 -24.28 -2.45
N THR A 119 -10.94 -24.90 -2.83
CA THR A 119 -9.63 -24.54 -2.38
C THR A 119 -8.74 -24.19 -3.57
N GLY A 120 -7.87 -23.23 -3.38
CA GLY A 120 -6.91 -22.81 -4.42
C GLY A 120 -5.73 -22.07 -3.85
N SER A 121 -4.71 -21.96 -4.67
CA SER A 121 -3.58 -21.09 -4.39
C SER A 121 -3.21 -20.34 -5.68
N SER A 122 -2.97 -19.06 -5.56
CA SER A 122 -2.56 -18.20 -6.68
C SER A 122 -1.28 -17.47 -6.35
N THR A 123 -0.54 -17.16 -7.40
CA THR A 123 0.63 -16.29 -7.34
C THR A 123 0.44 -15.15 -8.32
N ALA A 124 1.07 -14.03 -8.04
CA ALA A 124 1.10 -12.90 -8.93
C ALA A 124 2.43 -12.16 -8.78
N ARG A 125 2.92 -11.62 -9.88
CA ARG A 125 4.03 -10.65 -9.90
C ARG A 125 3.45 -9.27 -10.10
N GLY A 126 4.10 -8.28 -9.52
CA GLY A 126 3.64 -6.91 -9.71
C GLY A 126 4.75 -5.91 -9.54
N TYR A 127 4.61 -4.81 -10.23
CA TYR A 127 5.49 -3.67 -10.08
C TYR A 127 4.67 -2.37 -10.05
N SER A 128 5.24 -1.36 -9.42
CA SER A 128 4.58 -0.06 -9.32
C SER A 128 5.59 1.06 -9.33
N VAL A 129 5.14 2.20 -9.85
CA VAL A 129 5.86 3.47 -9.79
C VAL A 129 4.94 4.48 -9.14
N ALA A 130 5.46 5.21 -8.15
CA ALA A 130 4.73 6.32 -7.56
C ALA A 130 5.61 7.55 -7.49
N GLY A 131 4.99 8.71 -7.76
CA GLY A 131 5.60 10.02 -7.63
C GLY A 131 4.73 10.91 -6.75
N ARG A 132 5.35 11.75 -5.94
CA ARG A 132 4.67 12.74 -5.11
C ARG A 132 5.38 14.07 -5.24
N TYR A 133 4.59 15.12 -5.35
CA TYR A 133 5.03 16.51 -5.24
C TYR A 133 4.26 17.18 -4.11
N GLY A 134 4.94 18.00 -3.35
CA GLY A 134 4.32 18.82 -2.33
C GLY A 134 5.15 20.05 -2.00
N LYS A 135 4.57 20.94 -1.23
CA LYS A 135 5.25 22.15 -0.77
C LYS A 135 4.83 22.45 0.67
N ARG A 136 5.83 22.65 1.52
CA ARG A 136 5.62 23.05 2.90
C ARG A 136 5.61 24.58 3.00
N PHE A 137 4.57 25.06 3.67
CA PHE A 137 4.43 26.45 4.08
C PHE A 137 4.34 26.48 5.60
N GLY A 138 4.84 27.54 6.24
CA GLY A 138 4.72 27.64 7.68
C GLY A 138 5.36 28.90 8.22
N THR A 139 4.96 29.25 9.44
CA THR A 139 5.50 30.36 10.22
C THR A 139 5.70 29.85 11.66
N GLY A 140 6.93 29.97 12.19
CA GLY A 140 7.29 29.41 13.49
C GLY A 140 7.20 27.89 13.49
N ASP A 141 6.58 27.34 14.54
CA ASP A 141 6.48 25.88 14.72
C ASP A 141 5.38 25.23 13.87
N PHE A 142 4.45 26.01 13.33
CA PHE A 142 3.32 25.46 12.58
C PHE A 142 3.59 25.43 11.09
N TYR A 143 3.14 24.36 10.44
CA TYR A 143 3.22 24.21 8.99
C TYR A 143 1.95 23.60 8.42
N TRP A 144 1.74 23.85 7.13
CA TRP A 144 0.80 23.13 6.29
C TRP A 144 1.47 22.77 4.96
N GLN A 145 1.08 21.64 4.40
CA GLN A 145 1.79 21.03 3.28
C GLN A 145 0.80 20.36 2.32
N PRO A 146 0.31 21.10 1.30
CA PRO A 146 -0.43 20.49 0.22
C PRO A 146 0.48 19.55 -0.56
N GLN A 147 -0.11 18.46 -1.05
CA GLN A 147 0.60 17.44 -1.80
C GLN A 147 -0.31 16.72 -2.78
N ILE A 148 0.28 16.31 -3.90
CA ILE A 148 -0.34 15.44 -4.88
C ILE A 148 0.55 14.21 -5.08
N GLN A 149 -0.06 13.07 -5.34
CA GLN A 149 0.64 11.82 -5.60
C GLN A 149 -0.06 11.09 -6.74
N PHE A 150 0.73 10.52 -7.62
CA PHE A 150 0.27 9.59 -8.64
C PHE A 150 0.96 8.24 -8.44
N THR A 151 0.23 7.16 -8.65
CA THR A 151 0.74 5.79 -8.58
C THR A 151 0.21 5.01 -9.75
N TRP A 152 1.10 4.41 -10.51
CA TRP A 152 0.80 3.35 -11.44
C TRP A 152 1.26 2.01 -10.86
N ALA A 153 0.46 0.99 -11.02
CA ALA A 153 0.80 -0.38 -10.64
C ALA A 153 0.30 -1.35 -11.70
N HIS A 154 1.12 -2.34 -12.00
CA HIS A 154 0.80 -3.45 -12.87
C HIS A 154 0.86 -4.75 -12.09
N LEU A 155 -0.15 -5.60 -12.26
CA LEU A 155 -0.21 -6.92 -11.64
C LEU A 155 -0.42 -7.98 -12.72
N GLU A 156 0.39 -9.01 -12.66
CA GLU A 156 0.40 -10.15 -13.58
C GLU A 156 0.16 -11.43 -12.77
N PRO A 157 -1.11 -11.89 -12.70
CA PRO A 157 -1.43 -13.14 -12.02
C PRO A 157 -1.02 -14.34 -12.85
N ASP A 158 -0.48 -15.36 -12.19
CA ASP A 158 -0.25 -16.67 -12.80
C ASP A 158 -1.58 -17.42 -12.96
N GLU A 159 -1.64 -18.39 -13.85
CA GLU A 159 -2.74 -19.35 -13.95
C GLU A 159 -2.71 -20.30 -12.75
N TYR A 160 -3.88 -20.66 -12.22
CA TYR A 160 -3.98 -21.53 -11.07
C TYR A 160 -5.26 -22.35 -11.06
N ASP A 161 -5.22 -23.48 -10.35
CA ASP A 161 -6.37 -24.36 -10.21
C ASP A 161 -7.13 -24.10 -8.91
N VAL A 162 -8.44 -24.18 -9.03
CA VAL A 162 -9.38 -24.21 -7.92
C VAL A 162 -10.09 -25.55 -7.94
N SER A 163 -10.02 -26.27 -6.84
CA SER A 163 -10.58 -27.61 -6.75
C SER A 163 -11.62 -27.74 -5.64
N ASN A 164 -12.59 -28.60 -5.86
CA ASN A 164 -13.45 -29.17 -4.85
C ASN A 164 -13.33 -30.71 -4.89
N LYS A 165 -14.17 -31.43 -4.10
CA LYS A 165 -14.12 -32.89 -4.04
C LYS A 165 -14.46 -33.59 -5.37
N SER A 166 -15.08 -32.90 -6.31
CA SER A 166 -15.69 -33.53 -7.52
C SER A 166 -15.18 -32.89 -8.83
N ALA A 167 -14.57 -31.73 -8.78
CA ALA A 167 -14.17 -31.00 -9.98
C ALA A 167 -12.93 -30.12 -9.74
N VAL A 168 -12.17 -29.91 -10.81
CA VAL A 168 -11.07 -28.94 -10.89
C VAL A 168 -11.46 -27.89 -11.93
N MET A 169 -11.24 -26.66 -11.59
CA MET A 169 -11.47 -25.51 -12.47
C MET A 169 -10.17 -24.71 -12.56
N THR A 170 -9.69 -24.49 -13.77
CA THR A 170 -8.53 -23.64 -14.01
C THR A 170 -8.97 -22.18 -14.13
N VAL A 171 -8.29 -21.31 -13.42
CA VAL A 171 -8.52 -19.87 -13.41
C VAL A 171 -7.33 -19.19 -14.05
N LYS A 172 -7.59 -18.44 -15.12
CA LYS A 172 -6.62 -17.59 -15.79
C LYS A 172 -6.98 -16.13 -15.59
N GLY A 173 -6.23 -15.47 -14.72
CA GLY A 173 -6.30 -14.02 -14.55
C GLY A 173 -5.59 -13.31 -15.70
N GLN A 174 -6.16 -12.20 -16.16
CA GLN A 174 -5.46 -11.30 -17.07
C GLN A 174 -4.70 -10.26 -16.24
N SER A 175 -3.54 -9.81 -16.74
CA SER A 175 -2.84 -8.68 -16.16
C SER A 175 -3.72 -7.44 -16.15
N PHE A 176 -3.56 -6.61 -15.15
CA PHE A 176 -4.30 -5.36 -15.06
C PHE A 176 -3.46 -4.21 -14.52
N ASP A 177 -3.84 -3.01 -14.90
CA ASP A 177 -3.22 -1.76 -14.48
C ASP A 177 -4.13 -1.01 -13.51
N SER A 178 -3.51 -0.42 -12.50
CA SER A 178 -4.12 0.49 -11.54
C SER A 178 -3.46 1.86 -11.65
N TYR A 179 -4.27 2.91 -11.69
CA TYR A 179 -3.84 4.31 -11.79
C TYR A 179 -4.50 5.12 -10.69
N VAL A 180 -3.80 5.36 -9.59
CA VAL A 180 -4.34 6.09 -8.44
C VAL A 180 -3.72 7.47 -8.35
N ALA A 181 -4.57 8.51 -8.43
CA ALA A 181 -4.18 9.85 -8.02
C ALA A 181 -4.65 10.14 -6.59
N ARG A 182 -3.84 10.89 -5.85
CA ARG A 182 -4.16 11.41 -4.51
C ARG A 182 -3.86 12.88 -4.44
N ALA A 183 -4.75 13.63 -3.78
CA ALA A 183 -4.53 15.00 -3.38
C ALA A 183 -4.83 15.14 -1.90
N GLY A 184 -4.04 15.92 -1.18
CA GLY A 184 -4.22 16.07 0.25
C GLY A 184 -3.44 17.24 0.84
N ILE A 185 -3.74 17.50 2.09
CA ILE A 185 -3.06 18.51 2.90
C ILE A 185 -2.62 17.88 4.21
N GLU A 186 -1.41 18.17 4.63
CA GLU A 186 -0.90 17.87 5.96
C GLU A 186 -0.73 19.18 6.71
N ALA A 187 -1.16 19.22 7.97
CA ALA A 187 -0.89 20.31 8.88
C ALA A 187 -0.26 19.75 10.15
N GLY A 188 0.72 20.47 10.70
CA GLY A 188 1.43 19.97 11.86
C GLY A 188 2.17 21.05 12.62
N ARG A 189 2.72 20.62 13.75
CA ARG A 189 3.59 21.43 14.59
C ARG A 189 4.92 20.73 14.78
N ILE A 190 6.00 21.47 14.55
CA ILE A 190 7.37 21.05 14.80
C ILE A 190 7.72 21.48 16.23
N GLY A 191 8.11 20.52 17.05
CA GLY A 191 8.56 20.79 18.42
C GLY A 191 10.00 20.35 18.62
N SER A 192 10.58 20.73 19.77
CA SER A 192 11.96 20.38 20.15
C SER A 192 12.20 18.87 20.23
N PHE A 193 11.17 18.11 20.63
CA PHE A 193 11.24 16.66 20.80
C PHE A 193 10.70 15.86 19.59
N GLY A 194 10.15 16.52 18.59
CA GLY A 194 9.56 15.87 17.41
C GLY A 194 8.37 16.65 16.86
N ASP A 195 7.64 16.04 15.96
CA ASP A 195 6.56 16.66 15.21
C ASP A 195 5.23 15.94 15.47
N LEU A 196 4.14 16.70 15.49
CA LEU A 196 2.78 16.18 15.44
C LEU A 196 2.10 16.65 14.16
N TYR A 197 1.35 15.78 13.52
CA TYR A 197 0.66 16.13 12.28
C TYR A 197 -0.68 15.44 12.11
N VAL A 198 -1.53 16.09 11.32
CA VAL A 198 -2.77 15.56 10.78
C VAL A 198 -2.73 15.71 9.27
N ARG A 199 -3.12 14.67 8.54
CA ARG A 199 -3.21 14.71 7.08
C ARG A 199 -4.59 14.24 6.65
N ALA A 200 -5.23 15.03 5.79
CA ALA A 200 -6.47 14.67 5.12
C ALA A 200 -6.27 14.68 3.61
N GLY A 201 -6.92 13.78 2.91
CA GLY A 201 -6.80 13.68 1.46
C GLY A 201 -7.91 12.87 0.83
N ILE A 202 -7.99 12.98 -0.48
CA ILE A 202 -8.87 12.21 -1.36
C ILE A 202 -8.02 11.43 -2.36
N ALA A 203 -8.45 10.24 -2.70
CA ALA A 203 -7.83 9.38 -3.71
C ALA A 203 -8.87 8.88 -4.70
N HIS A 204 -8.44 8.70 -5.96
CA HIS A 204 -9.28 8.15 -7.01
C HIS A 204 -8.49 7.11 -7.82
N GLU A 205 -9.10 5.93 -8.04
CA GLU A 205 -8.63 4.88 -8.94
C GLU A 205 -9.30 5.08 -10.31
N PHE A 206 -8.50 5.33 -11.34
CA PHE A 206 -8.98 5.54 -12.72
C PHE A 206 -9.02 4.26 -13.56
N GLY A 207 -8.32 3.22 -13.11
CA GLY A 207 -8.17 1.93 -13.78
C GLY A 207 -8.73 0.77 -12.96
N GLY A 208 -7.96 -0.32 -12.87
CA GLY A 208 -8.27 -1.45 -11.99
C GLY A 208 -9.32 -2.40 -12.55
N ARG A 209 -9.46 -2.53 -13.87
CA ARG A 209 -10.34 -3.55 -14.45
C ARG A 209 -9.68 -4.92 -14.37
N ILE A 210 -10.25 -5.80 -13.54
CA ILE A 210 -9.82 -7.20 -13.40
C ILE A 210 -10.66 -8.05 -14.33
N LYS A 211 -10.01 -8.90 -15.12
CA LYS A 211 -10.66 -9.92 -15.93
C LYS A 211 -10.09 -11.29 -15.58
N ALA A 212 -10.95 -12.28 -15.56
CA ALA A 212 -10.57 -13.67 -15.38
C ALA A 212 -11.45 -14.60 -16.21
N SER A 213 -10.84 -15.65 -16.76
CA SER A 213 -11.55 -16.76 -17.39
C SER A 213 -11.47 -18.00 -16.48
N TYR A 214 -12.54 -18.71 -16.39
CA TYR A 214 -12.70 -19.93 -15.64
C TYR A 214 -13.02 -21.06 -16.61
N SER A 215 -12.20 -22.10 -16.63
CA SER A 215 -12.40 -23.27 -17.49
C SER A 215 -12.62 -24.51 -16.63
N ALA A 216 -13.73 -25.20 -16.85
CA ALA A 216 -14.03 -26.46 -16.20
C ALA A 216 -13.48 -27.64 -17.01
N ALA A 217 -13.27 -28.78 -16.36
CA ALA A 217 -12.74 -29.99 -17.00
C ALA A 217 -13.64 -30.55 -18.11
N ASP A 218 -14.95 -30.22 -18.09
CA ASP A 218 -15.92 -30.57 -19.13
C ASP A 218 -15.88 -29.68 -20.38
N GLY A 219 -14.95 -28.70 -20.42
CA GLY A 219 -14.72 -27.78 -21.54
C GLY A 219 -15.55 -26.50 -21.49
N GLY A 220 -16.35 -26.29 -20.45
CA GLY A 220 -17.08 -25.04 -20.23
C GLY A 220 -16.12 -23.90 -19.85
N THR A 221 -16.23 -22.75 -20.51
CA THR A 221 -15.44 -21.55 -20.17
C THR A 221 -16.37 -20.37 -19.86
N LYS A 222 -16.08 -19.64 -18.78
CA LYS A 222 -16.82 -18.45 -18.38
C LYS A 222 -15.84 -17.30 -18.14
N GLU A 223 -16.12 -16.13 -18.67
CA GLU A 223 -15.38 -14.91 -18.43
C GLU A 223 -16.09 -14.02 -17.41
N THR A 224 -15.29 -13.35 -16.60
CA THR A 224 -15.77 -12.39 -15.59
C THR A 224 -14.90 -11.14 -15.64
N SER A 225 -15.53 -9.98 -15.47
CA SER A 225 -14.84 -8.69 -15.39
C SER A 225 -15.39 -7.88 -14.22
N TYR A 226 -14.48 -7.32 -13.43
CA TYR A 226 -14.80 -6.41 -12.33
C TYR A 226 -14.08 -5.09 -12.54
N ASP A 227 -14.79 -3.98 -12.34
CA ASP A 227 -14.23 -2.63 -12.38
C ASP A 227 -13.97 -2.17 -10.94
N LEU A 228 -12.73 -1.79 -10.64
CA LEU A 228 -12.30 -1.33 -9.32
C LEU A 228 -12.18 0.19 -9.23
N LYS A 229 -12.69 0.93 -10.23
CA LYS A 229 -12.74 2.41 -10.16
C LYS A 229 -13.47 2.83 -8.90
N ASP A 230 -12.85 3.73 -8.16
CA ASP A 230 -13.35 4.10 -6.85
C ASP A 230 -12.78 5.44 -6.38
N THR A 231 -13.50 6.10 -5.47
CA THR A 231 -13.08 7.35 -4.83
C THR A 231 -13.22 7.22 -3.32
N TRP A 232 -12.15 7.51 -2.58
CA TRP A 232 -12.17 7.44 -1.11
C TRP A 232 -11.40 8.59 -0.47
N GLY A 233 -11.78 8.92 0.76
CA GLY A 233 -11.07 9.85 1.62
C GLY A 233 -10.09 9.12 2.55
N GLU A 234 -9.03 9.78 2.96
CA GLU A 234 -8.05 9.29 3.94
C GLU A 234 -7.77 10.35 4.99
N LEU A 235 -7.77 9.95 6.27
CA LEU A 235 -7.34 10.77 7.41
C LEU A 235 -6.21 10.05 8.13
N THR A 236 -5.11 10.76 8.39
CA THR A 236 -3.97 10.26 9.15
C THR A 236 -3.68 11.22 10.29
N VAL A 237 -3.44 10.68 11.47
CA VAL A 237 -2.92 11.41 12.63
C VAL A 237 -1.64 10.72 13.06
N GLY A 238 -0.59 11.47 13.32
CA GLY A 238 0.68 10.89 13.69
C GLY A 238 1.67 11.89 14.25
N GLY A 239 2.84 11.37 14.59
CA GLY A 239 3.94 12.16 15.08
C GLY A 239 5.26 11.44 15.00
N THR A 240 6.32 12.21 15.18
CA THR A 240 7.69 11.74 15.33
C THR A 240 8.21 12.11 16.70
N TYR A 241 9.14 11.34 17.22
CA TYR A 241 9.86 11.66 18.44
C TYR A 241 11.36 11.43 18.24
N ASN A 242 12.16 12.45 18.52
CA ASN A 242 13.62 12.40 18.42
C ASN A 242 14.18 11.78 19.71
N LEU A 243 14.68 10.55 19.61
CA LEU A 243 15.35 9.86 20.73
C LEU A 243 16.75 10.44 20.96
N SER A 244 17.40 10.87 19.89
CA SER A 244 18.71 11.51 19.88
C SER A 244 18.85 12.38 18.62
N PRO A 245 19.95 13.13 18.47
CA PRO A 245 20.20 13.86 17.20
C PRO A 245 20.25 12.99 15.96
N VAL A 246 20.55 11.69 16.10
CA VAL A 246 20.69 10.73 15.01
C VAL A 246 19.63 9.62 15.00
N SER A 247 18.74 9.59 15.97
CA SER A 247 17.74 8.52 16.10
C SER A 247 16.35 9.08 16.30
N ARG A 248 15.39 8.53 15.58
CA ARG A 248 14.00 8.99 15.58
C ARG A 248 13.03 7.82 15.49
N ILE A 249 11.94 7.92 16.22
CA ILE A 249 10.78 7.05 16.04
C ILE A 249 9.62 7.85 15.45
N TYR A 250 8.69 7.16 14.83
CA TYR A 250 7.42 7.74 14.41
C TYR A 250 6.29 6.73 14.60
N ILE A 251 5.10 7.26 14.85
CA ILE A 251 3.87 6.48 14.95
C ILE A 251 2.77 7.26 14.24
N ASP A 252 1.94 6.58 13.46
CA ASP A 252 0.73 7.17 12.90
C ASP A 252 -0.39 6.15 12.73
N VAL A 253 -1.63 6.67 12.72
CA VAL A 253 -2.86 5.93 12.44
C VAL A 253 -3.54 6.55 11.24
N THR A 254 -3.93 5.72 10.29
CA THR A 254 -4.68 6.13 9.09
C THR A 254 -6.02 5.42 9.05
N ARG A 255 -7.08 6.16 8.68
CA ARG A 255 -8.41 5.64 8.39
C ARG A 255 -8.86 6.10 7.00
N GLY A 256 -9.50 5.20 6.25
CA GLY A 256 -10.14 5.51 4.97
C GLY A 256 -11.66 5.64 5.12
N PHE A 257 -12.29 6.44 4.26
CA PHE A 257 -13.72 6.72 4.26
C PHE A 257 -14.25 6.70 2.83
N GLY A 258 -15.48 6.26 2.64
CA GLY A 258 -16.09 6.16 1.32
C GLY A 258 -15.50 5.02 0.50
N GLY A 259 -16.03 4.86 -0.71
CA GLY A 259 -15.60 3.85 -1.66
C GLY A 259 -15.94 2.41 -1.27
N ASP A 260 -15.75 1.51 -2.23
CA ASP A 260 -15.88 0.07 -2.03
C ASP A 260 -14.63 -0.51 -1.34
N TRP A 261 -13.47 0.07 -1.61
CA TRP A 261 -12.22 -0.22 -0.95
C TRP A 261 -12.01 0.70 0.26
N LYS A 262 -12.09 0.14 1.47
CA LYS A 262 -11.95 0.88 2.72
C LYS A 262 -10.76 0.38 3.52
N ARG A 263 -9.80 1.24 3.78
CA ARG A 263 -8.84 1.02 4.85
C ARG A 263 -9.53 1.34 6.16
N GLU A 264 -10.11 0.33 6.84
CA GLU A 264 -10.81 0.58 8.10
C GLU A 264 -9.88 1.23 9.12
N TRP A 265 -8.65 0.75 9.20
CA TRP A 265 -7.57 1.38 9.97
C TRP A 265 -6.21 0.81 9.57
N GLN A 266 -5.16 1.58 9.78
CA GLN A 266 -3.78 1.13 9.70
C GLN A 266 -2.95 1.88 10.72
N LEU A 267 -2.24 1.14 11.58
CA LEU A 267 -1.22 1.65 12.49
C LEU A 267 0.15 1.44 11.86
N ASN A 268 1.01 2.44 11.95
CA ASN A 268 2.41 2.36 11.55
C ASN A 268 3.28 2.77 12.73
N ALA A 269 4.37 2.06 12.95
CA ALA A 269 5.43 2.44 13.85
C ALA A 269 6.78 2.17 13.19
N GLY A 270 7.70 3.08 13.31
CA GLY A 270 9.00 2.92 12.70
C GLY A 270 10.10 3.66 13.44
N PHE A 271 11.31 3.22 13.13
CA PHE A 271 12.55 3.72 13.71
C PHE A 271 13.52 4.06 12.57
N ARG A 272 14.29 5.11 12.76
CA ARG A 272 15.40 5.51 11.90
C ARG A 272 16.62 5.84 12.73
N CYS A 273 17.76 5.37 12.28
CA CYS A 273 19.09 5.74 12.78
C CYS A 273 19.90 6.34 11.62
N GLU A 274 20.51 7.48 11.85
CA GLU A 274 21.38 8.19 10.91
C GLU A 274 22.82 8.11 11.39
N PHE A 275 23.77 8.08 10.44
CA PHE A 275 25.21 8.02 10.71
C PHE A 275 25.98 8.62 9.54
#